data_d61d24a8565e2e279e7d2b87b00daa7a
#
_entry.id   d61d24a8565e2e279e7d2b87b00daa7a
#
_cell.length_a   1.000
_cell.length_b   1.000
_cell.length_c   1.000
_cell.angle_alpha   90.00
_cell.angle_beta   90.00
_cell.angle_gamma   90.00
#
_symmetry.space_group_name_H-M   'P 1'
#
loop_
_entity.id
_entity.type
_entity.pdbx_description
1 polymer ?
#
loop_
_entity_poly.entity_id
_entity_poly.type
_entity_poly.pdbx_seq_one_letter_code
_entity_poly.pdbx_strand_id
1 'polypeptide(L)'
;MTYNDINFNNKTILITGGAGFIGSNLAFYFQDNYPDSQVVVFDCFRSEATFANGNLQSFGHYKNLIGFTGDVVCGNINSKADLALLDDYKFDYMFHQAAISDTRVYDQEIVMKTNVNSFYDLLNKAKNDDAVMVYASSAATYGSLPSPQTVGVENPENPYGFSKYMMDQIAYRYSKEN
;
A
#
# COMPACT_ATOMS: atom_id res chain seq x y z
N MET A 1 -4.57 7.94 -25.93
CA MET A 1 -5.32 7.52 -24.73
C MET A 1 -5.84 8.77 -24.07
N THR A 2 -7.15 8.98 -24.05
CA THR A 2 -7.77 10.04 -23.25
C THR A 2 -7.76 9.53 -21.81
N TYR A 3 -6.95 10.15 -20.95
CA TYR A 3 -7.10 9.98 -19.51
C TYR A 3 -8.44 10.59 -19.13
N ASN A 4 -9.35 9.80 -18.56
CA ASN A 4 -10.53 10.38 -17.95
C ASN A 4 -10.06 11.25 -16.77
N ASP A 5 -10.45 12.51 -16.77
CA ASP A 5 -10.23 13.40 -15.65
C ASP A 5 -11.09 12.92 -14.48
N ILE A 6 -10.52 12.09 -13.60
CA ILE A 6 -11.19 11.65 -12.38
C ILE A 6 -11.14 12.82 -11.39
N ASN A 7 -12.31 13.26 -10.96
CA ASN A 7 -12.42 14.26 -9.90
C ASN A 7 -12.50 13.56 -8.53
N PHE A 8 -11.54 13.85 -7.66
CA PHE A 8 -11.49 13.29 -6.31
C PHE A 8 -12.13 14.21 -5.24
N ASN A 9 -12.68 15.39 -5.59
CA ASN A 9 -13.43 16.20 -4.64
C ASN A 9 -14.65 15.43 -4.11
N ASN A 10 -14.95 15.59 -2.83
CA ASN A 10 -15.99 14.87 -2.10
C ASN A 10 -15.77 13.34 -2.05
N LYS A 11 -14.51 12.89 -2.23
CA LYS A 11 -14.12 11.48 -2.12
C LYS A 11 -13.37 11.24 -0.83
N THR A 12 -13.58 10.06 -0.22
CA THR A 12 -12.80 9.59 0.92
C THR A 12 -11.71 8.65 0.42
N ILE A 13 -10.46 9.00 0.69
CA ILE A 13 -9.27 8.37 0.12
C ILE A 13 -8.39 7.82 1.24
N LEU A 14 -8.15 6.50 1.23
CA LEU A 14 -7.18 5.86 2.13
C LEU A 14 -5.81 5.78 1.45
N ILE A 15 -4.76 6.10 2.20
CA ILE A 15 -3.36 5.90 1.80
C ILE A 15 -2.66 5.11 2.89
N THR A 16 -2.47 3.80 2.70
CA THR A 16 -1.64 3.00 3.61
C THR A 16 -0.17 3.20 3.30
N GLY A 17 0.68 3.22 4.33
CA GLY A 17 2.07 3.63 4.17
C GLY A 17 2.21 5.14 3.89
N GLY A 18 1.21 5.91 4.31
CA GLY A 18 1.09 7.32 3.99
C GLY A 18 2.11 8.23 4.67
N ALA A 19 2.82 7.77 5.70
CA ALA A 19 3.97 8.47 6.28
C ALA A 19 5.31 8.13 5.61
N GLY A 20 5.32 7.20 4.64
CA GLY A 20 6.46 6.88 3.79
C GLY A 20 6.67 7.91 2.68
N PHE A 21 7.75 7.74 1.89
CA PHE A 21 8.11 8.68 0.82
C PHE A 21 7.01 8.81 -0.25
N ILE A 22 6.55 7.69 -0.82
CA ILE A 22 5.52 7.72 -1.88
C ILE A 22 4.17 8.13 -1.29
N GLY A 23 3.76 7.51 -0.18
CA GLY A 23 2.46 7.72 0.41
C GLY A 23 2.23 9.16 0.86
N SER A 24 3.22 9.82 1.45
CA SER A 24 3.11 11.22 1.85
C SER A 24 2.97 12.17 0.66
N ASN A 25 3.70 11.89 -0.44
CA ASN A 25 3.55 12.69 -1.67
C ASN A 25 2.14 12.53 -2.27
N LEU A 26 1.55 11.33 -2.22
CA LEU A 26 0.15 11.13 -2.62
C LEU A 26 -0.81 11.90 -1.71
N ALA A 27 -0.58 11.86 -0.38
CA ALA A 27 -1.43 12.54 0.59
C ALA A 27 -1.48 14.06 0.32
N PHE A 28 -0.33 14.69 0.14
CA PHE A 28 -0.25 16.10 -0.22
C PHE A 28 -0.82 16.40 -1.62
N TYR A 29 -0.59 15.51 -2.59
CA TYR A 29 -1.17 15.69 -3.92
C TYR A 29 -2.70 15.79 -3.86
N PHE A 30 -3.36 14.92 -3.11
CA PHE A 30 -4.81 14.98 -2.95
C PHE A 30 -5.24 16.20 -2.15
N GLN A 31 -4.56 16.51 -1.05
CA GLN A 31 -4.84 17.71 -0.25
C GLN A 31 -4.79 19.00 -1.09
N ASP A 32 -3.75 19.13 -1.92
CA ASP A 32 -3.48 20.39 -2.64
C ASP A 32 -4.34 20.53 -3.91
N ASN A 33 -4.70 19.42 -4.56
CA ASN A 33 -5.42 19.45 -5.83
C ASN A 33 -6.93 19.15 -5.68
N TYR A 34 -7.36 18.55 -4.57
CA TYR A 34 -8.75 18.18 -4.31
C TYR A 34 -9.12 18.53 -2.86
N PRO A 35 -9.25 19.83 -2.54
CA PRO A 35 -9.40 20.31 -1.16
C PRO A 35 -10.70 19.86 -0.49
N ASP A 36 -11.70 19.43 -1.25
CA ASP A 36 -12.95 18.87 -0.72
C ASP A 36 -12.89 17.33 -0.52
N SER A 37 -11.74 16.69 -0.77
CA SER A 37 -11.55 15.27 -0.47
C SER A 37 -11.20 15.05 1.00
N GLN A 38 -11.68 13.94 1.58
CA GLN A 38 -11.20 13.45 2.87
C GLN A 38 -10.04 12.49 2.65
N VAL A 39 -8.83 12.89 3.01
CA VAL A 39 -7.64 12.06 2.87
C VAL A 39 -7.27 11.47 4.23
N VAL A 40 -7.20 10.14 4.29
CA VAL A 40 -6.86 9.37 5.49
C VAL A 40 -5.52 8.66 5.26
N VAL A 41 -4.53 9.00 6.06
CA VAL A 41 -3.23 8.33 6.09
C VAL A 41 -3.26 7.24 7.17
N PHE A 42 -2.89 6.00 6.80
CA PHE A 42 -2.70 4.90 7.73
C PHE A 42 -1.26 4.40 7.65
N ASP A 43 -0.54 4.46 8.77
CA ASP A 43 0.88 4.07 8.83
C ASP A 43 1.26 3.60 10.24
N CYS A 44 2.15 2.61 10.35
CA CYS A 44 2.66 2.16 11.64
C CYS A 44 3.79 3.05 12.18
N PHE A 45 4.24 3.99 11.41
CA PHE A 45 5.36 4.89 11.67
C PHE A 45 6.67 4.17 12.00
N ARG A 46 7.74 4.94 11.98
CA ARG A 46 9.08 4.49 12.29
C ARG A 46 9.23 4.24 13.80
N SER A 47 9.75 3.08 14.13
CA SER A 47 10.19 2.71 15.47
C SER A 47 11.69 2.36 15.47
N GLU A 48 12.22 1.93 16.60
CA GLU A 48 13.59 1.41 16.72
C GLU A 48 13.70 -0.06 16.28
N ALA A 49 12.58 -0.71 15.96
CA ALA A 49 12.57 -2.09 15.54
C ALA A 49 13.28 -2.29 14.19
N THR A 50 14.17 -3.30 14.15
CA THR A 50 14.95 -3.64 12.97
C THR A 50 14.70 -5.08 12.53
N PHE A 51 14.94 -5.35 11.24
CA PHE A 51 15.10 -6.70 10.73
C PHE A 51 16.45 -7.29 11.13
N ALA A 52 16.62 -8.58 10.91
CA ALA A 52 17.89 -9.27 11.18
C ALA A 52 19.09 -8.68 10.40
N ASN A 53 18.84 -8.01 9.28
CA ASN A 53 19.86 -7.30 8.50
C ASN A 53 20.21 -5.90 9.05
N GLY A 54 19.62 -5.49 10.18
CA GLY A 54 19.86 -4.20 10.83
C GLY A 54 19.05 -3.02 10.25
N ASN A 55 18.27 -3.22 9.19
CA ASN A 55 17.44 -2.18 8.62
C ASN A 55 16.16 -2.00 9.44
N LEU A 56 15.65 -0.77 9.47
CA LEU A 56 14.39 -0.46 10.16
C LEU A 56 13.22 -1.21 9.53
N GLN A 57 12.28 -1.65 10.36
CA GLN A 57 11.07 -2.34 9.91
C GLN A 57 10.04 -1.41 9.26
N SER A 58 10.08 -0.10 9.57
CA SER A 58 9.24 0.90 8.93
C SER A 58 10.03 2.16 8.63
N PHE A 59 9.72 2.81 7.52
CA PHE A 59 10.29 4.09 7.08
C PHE A 59 9.32 5.26 7.20
N GLY A 60 8.06 5.01 7.64
CA GLY A 60 7.07 6.05 7.89
C GLY A 60 7.59 7.06 8.91
N HIS A 61 7.61 8.35 8.56
CA HIS A 61 8.20 9.37 9.41
C HIS A 61 7.26 10.57 9.53
N TYR A 62 7.01 11.03 10.76
CA TYR A 62 6.12 12.16 11.01
C TYR A 62 6.51 13.44 10.25
N LYS A 63 7.81 13.66 9.97
CA LYS A 63 8.28 14.82 9.20
C LYS A 63 7.73 14.86 7.78
N ASN A 64 7.41 13.70 7.22
CA ASN A 64 6.82 13.61 5.89
C ASN A 64 5.37 14.11 5.85
N LEU A 65 4.75 14.30 7.01
CA LEU A 65 3.36 14.77 7.14
C LEU A 65 3.24 16.17 7.77
N ILE A 66 4.36 16.90 7.93
CA ILE A 66 4.29 18.27 8.43
C ILE A 66 3.56 19.15 7.41
N GLY A 67 2.44 19.77 7.85
CA GLY A 67 1.56 20.56 6.97
C GLY A 67 0.40 19.76 6.35
N PHE A 68 0.35 18.45 6.55
CA PHE A 68 -0.82 17.66 6.18
C PHE A 68 -1.97 17.94 7.15
N THR A 69 -3.18 18.16 6.60
CA THR A 69 -4.38 18.55 7.37
C THR A 69 -5.48 17.49 7.38
N GLY A 70 -5.29 16.39 6.65
CA GLY A 70 -6.20 15.25 6.65
C GLY A 70 -6.05 14.36 7.89
N ASP A 71 -6.75 13.25 7.92
CA ASP A 71 -6.74 12.31 9.04
C ASP A 71 -5.46 11.46 9.04
N VAL A 72 -4.85 11.30 10.22
CA VAL A 72 -3.67 10.43 10.39
C VAL A 72 -4.00 9.37 11.43
N VAL A 73 -4.09 8.12 10.97
CA VAL A 73 -4.36 6.94 11.80
C VAL A 73 -3.07 6.14 11.97
N CYS A 74 -2.59 6.04 13.20
CA CYS A 74 -1.44 5.20 13.52
C CYS A 74 -1.90 3.75 13.69
N GLY A 75 -1.37 2.85 12.86
CA GLY A 75 -1.73 1.42 12.93
C GLY A 75 -0.88 0.56 12.01
N ASN A 76 -0.83 -0.73 12.33
CA ASN A 76 -0.10 -1.75 11.61
C ASN A 76 -1.07 -2.58 10.74
N ILE A 77 -0.80 -2.68 9.45
CA ILE A 77 -1.61 -3.47 8.51
C ILE A 77 -1.68 -4.96 8.87
N ASN A 78 -0.77 -5.47 9.70
CA ASN A 78 -0.80 -6.84 10.21
C ASN A 78 -1.73 -7.04 11.44
N SER A 79 -2.24 -5.95 12.01
CA SER A 79 -3.10 -5.97 13.20
C SER A 79 -4.55 -5.75 12.80
N LYS A 80 -5.39 -6.78 13.01
CA LYS A 80 -6.83 -6.62 12.77
C LYS A 80 -7.48 -5.57 13.66
N ALA A 81 -6.97 -5.41 14.88
CA ALA A 81 -7.45 -4.37 15.80
C ALA A 81 -7.13 -2.97 15.27
N ASP A 82 -5.93 -2.79 14.65
CA ASP A 82 -5.56 -1.50 14.08
C ASP A 82 -6.32 -1.24 12.78
N LEU A 83 -6.54 -2.28 11.95
CA LEU A 83 -7.36 -2.16 10.75
C LEU A 83 -8.82 -1.79 11.08
N ALA A 84 -9.35 -2.25 12.22
CA ALA A 84 -10.68 -1.88 12.68
C ALA A 84 -10.82 -0.36 12.97
N LEU A 85 -9.73 0.37 13.18
CA LEU A 85 -9.75 1.85 13.27
C LEU A 85 -10.20 2.51 11.95
N LEU A 86 -10.18 1.77 10.85
CA LEU A 86 -10.64 2.23 9.54
C LEU A 86 -12.13 1.94 9.29
N ASP A 87 -12.81 1.23 10.19
CA ASP A 87 -14.21 0.83 10.00
C ASP A 87 -15.18 2.01 10.10
N ASP A 88 -14.78 3.10 10.76
CA ASP A 88 -15.55 4.35 10.83
C ASP A 88 -15.54 5.14 9.49
N TYR A 89 -14.70 4.74 8.55
CA TYR A 89 -14.60 5.36 7.23
C TYR A 89 -15.23 4.46 6.17
N LYS A 90 -15.92 5.09 5.21
CA LYS A 90 -16.29 4.47 3.95
C LYS A 90 -15.46 5.08 2.83
N PHE A 91 -14.54 4.30 2.29
CA PHE A 91 -13.59 4.79 1.27
C PHE A 91 -14.18 4.68 -0.15
N ASP A 92 -13.90 5.68 -1.00
CA ASP A 92 -14.11 5.61 -2.45
C ASP A 92 -12.86 5.07 -3.17
N TYR A 93 -11.67 5.41 -2.63
CA TYR A 93 -10.38 5.00 -3.20
C TYR A 93 -9.42 4.57 -2.09
N MET A 94 -8.65 3.53 -2.36
CA MET A 94 -7.63 3.03 -1.45
C MET A 94 -6.30 2.91 -2.20
N PHE A 95 -5.29 3.71 -1.81
CA PHE A 95 -3.93 3.65 -2.33
C PHE A 95 -3.05 2.87 -1.36
N HIS A 96 -2.75 1.62 -1.70
CA HIS A 96 -1.98 0.74 -0.82
C HIS A 96 -0.49 0.80 -1.16
N GLN A 97 0.27 1.56 -0.34
CA GLN A 97 1.71 1.74 -0.45
C GLN A 97 2.48 1.06 0.69
N ALA A 98 1.80 0.67 1.79
CA ALA A 98 2.43 -0.01 2.91
C ALA A 98 2.96 -1.38 2.49
N ALA A 99 4.25 -1.60 2.70
CA ALA A 99 4.91 -2.89 2.44
C ALA A 99 6.29 -2.93 3.08
N ILE A 100 6.79 -4.13 3.37
CA ILE A 100 8.23 -4.36 3.50
C ILE A 100 8.79 -4.32 2.08
N SER A 101 9.59 -3.30 1.76
CA SER A 101 10.14 -3.07 0.41
C SER A 101 11.64 -3.36 0.29
N ASP A 102 12.32 -3.68 1.39
CA ASP A 102 13.75 -4.03 1.38
C ASP A 102 13.96 -5.44 0.83
N THR A 103 14.54 -5.54 -0.35
CA THR A 103 14.84 -6.80 -1.05
C THR A 103 15.86 -7.68 -0.33
N ARG A 104 16.54 -7.16 0.71
CA ARG A 104 17.53 -7.86 1.54
C ARG A 104 16.93 -8.44 2.82
N VAL A 105 15.63 -8.33 3.02
CA VAL A 105 14.91 -9.02 4.10
C VAL A 105 14.60 -10.43 3.63
N TYR A 106 15.36 -11.40 4.15
CA TYR A 106 15.21 -12.83 3.79
C TYR A 106 14.29 -13.60 4.74
N ASP A 107 13.76 -12.95 5.78
CA ASP A 107 12.69 -13.50 6.60
C ASP A 107 11.39 -13.55 5.80
N GLN A 108 11.14 -14.72 5.21
CA GLN A 108 10.01 -14.91 4.31
C GLN A 108 8.67 -14.81 5.06
N GLU A 109 8.61 -15.27 6.31
CA GLU A 109 7.38 -15.25 7.10
C GLU A 109 6.89 -13.82 7.28
N ILE A 110 7.76 -12.93 7.76
CA ILE A 110 7.36 -11.54 8.01
C ILE A 110 7.02 -10.79 6.71
N VAL A 111 7.75 -11.07 5.62
CA VAL A 111 7.47 -10.45 4.31
C VAL A 111 6.12 -10.92 3.78
N MET A 112 5.83 -12.23 3.82
CA MET A 112 4.56 -12.77 3.34
C MET A 112 3.40 -12.31 4.21
N LYS A 113 3.56 -12.32 5.52
CA LYS A 113 2.54 -11.85 6.46
C LYS A 113 2.20 -10.38 6.21
N THR A 114 3.23 -9.53 6.05
CA THR A 114 3.04 -8.09 5.89
C THR A 114 2.55 -7.71 4.50
N ASN A 115 3.12 -8.28 3.44
CA ASN A 115 2.80 -7.84 2.08
C ASN A 115 1.61 -8.58 1.47
N VAL A 116 1.43 -9.87 1.83
CA VAL A 116 0.41 -10.72 1.18
C VAL A 116 -0.83 -10.90 2.06
N ASN A 117 -0.66 -11.31 3.34
CA ASN A 117 -1.81 -11.60 4.17
C ASN A 117 -2.63 -10.33 4.46
N SER A 118 -1.96 -9.22 4.79
CA SER A 118 -2.64 -7.93 5.01
C SER A 118 -3.38 -7.43 3.76
N PHE A 119 -2.89 -7.77 2.57
CA PHE A 119 -3.51 -7.37 1.31
C PHE A 119 -4.92 -7.96 1.15
N TYR A 120 -5.16 -9.19 1.62
CA TYR A 120 -6.50 -9.77 1.65
C TYR A 120 -7.48 -8.96 2.53
N ASP A 121 -7.02 -8.54 3.71
CA ASP A 121 -7.88 -7.75 4.62
C ASP A 121 -8.22 -6.38 3.99
N LEU A 122 -7.27 -5.73 3.33
CA LEU A 122 -7.49 -4.47 2.62
C LEU A 122 -8.38 -4.63 1.38
N LEU A 123 -8.23 -5.72 0.61
CA LEU A 123 -9.13 -6.01 -0.51
C LEU A 123 -10.57 -6.25 -0.04
N ASN A 124 -10.75 -6.95 1.08
CA ASN A 124 -12.07 -7.14 1.67
C ASN A 124 -12.68 -5.81 2.12
N LYS A 125 -11.89 -4.93 2.73
CA LYS A 125 -12.34 -3.58 3.08
C LYS A 125 -12.74 -2.78 1.84
N ALA A 126 -11.91 -2.80 0.79
CA ALA A 126 -12.22 -2.13 -0.48
C ALA A 126 -13.53 -2.64 -1.09
N LYS A 127 -13.74 -3.96 -1.08
CA LYS A 127 -14.99 -4.56 -1.56
C LYS A 127 -16.21 -4.13 -0.74
N ASN A 128 -16.09 -4.14 0.60
CA ASN A 128 -17.19 -3.78 1.49
C ASN A 128 -17.59 -2.30 1.32
N ASP A 129 -16.61 -1.45 1.00
CA ASP A 129 -16.81 -0.01 0.79
C ASP A 129 -17.24 0.33 -0.65
N ASP A 130 -17.17 -0.61 -1.59
CA ASP A 130 -17.28 -0.40 -3.05
C ASP A 130 -16.19 0.56 -3.56
N ALA A 131 -14.97 0.43 -3.00
CA ALA A 131 -13.84 1.31 -3.27
C ALA A 131 -12.95 0.78 -4.39
N VAL A 132 -12.38 1.71 -5.15
CA VAL A 132 -11.31 1.38 -6.11
C VAL A 132 -9.99 1.18 -5.37
N MET A 133 -9.39 -0.02 -5.50
CA MET A 133 -8.08 -0.32 -4.94
C MET A 133 -6.97 -0.07 -5.98
N VAL A 134 -6.00 0.76 -5.61
CA VAL A 134 -4.74 0.97 -6.34
C VAL A 134 -3.59 0.55 -5.43
N TYR A 135 -2.77 -0.39 -5.86
CA TYR A 135 -1.64 -0.88 -5.05
C TYR A 135 -0.33 -0.84 -5.82
N ALA A 136 0.78 -0.76 -5.08
CA ALA A 136 2.11 -0.78 -5.66
C ALA A 136 2.59 -2.22 -5.92
N SER A 137 2.70 -2.63 -7.18
CA SER A 137 3.49 -3.78 -7.60
C SER A 137 4.96 -3.41 -7.73
N SER A 138 5.78 -4.24 -8.36
CA SER A 138 7.22 -3.99 -8.47
C SER A 138 7.83 -4.69 -9.68
N ALA A 139 8.85 -4.07 -10.28
CA ALA A 139 9.70 -4.72 -11.27
C ALA A 139 10.49 -5.91 -10.69
N ALA A 140 10.64 -6.00 -9.35
CA ALA A 140 11.26 -7.15 -8.69
C ALA A 140 10.51 -8.48 -8.91
N THR A 141 9.28 -8.44 -9.41
CA THR A 141 8.53 -9.63 -9.84
C THR A 141 9.18 -10.36 -10.99
N TYR A 142 9.94 -9.65 -11.84
CA TYR A 142 10.60 -10.23 -13.03
C TYR A 142 11.99 -10.81 -12.74
N GLY A 143 12.60 -10.49 -11.60
CA GLY A 143 13.95 -10.93 -11.28
C GLY A 143 14.99 -10.48 -12.33
N SER A 144 15.89 -11.40 -12.73
CA SER A 144 16.96 -11.15 -13.70
C SER A 144 16.57 -11.52 -15.14
N LEU A 145 15.29 -11.58 -15.46
CA LEU A 145 14.86 -11.88 -16.83
C LEU A 145 15.33 -10.82 -17.83
N PRO A 146 15.62 -11.21 -19.08
CA PRO A 146 16.04 -10.24 -20.12
C PRO A 146 14.89 -9.27 -20.48
N SER A 147 15.28 -8.05 -20.89
CA SER A 147 14.33 -7.04 -21.38
C SER A 147 13.98 -7.29 -22.86
N PRO A 148 12.77 -6.97 -23.33
CA PRO A 148 11.65 -6.42 -22.56
C PRO A 148 10.92 -7.51 -21.75
N GLN A 149 10.46 -7.13 -20.54
CA GLN A 149 9.66 -8.01 -19.71
C GLN A 149 8.18 -7.78 -19.95
N THR A 150 7.41 -8.86 -19.87
CA THR A 150 5.96 -8.83 -20.07
C THR A 150 5.25 -9.55 -18.93
N VAL A 151 4.01 -9.16 -18.65
CA VAL A 151 3.16 -9.85 -17.69
C VAL A 151 2.96 -11.32 -18.10
N GLY A 152 3.11 -12.23 -17.16
CA GLY A 152 2.99 -13.68 -17.37
C GLY A 152 4.33 -14.42 -17.46
N VAL A 153 5.46 -13.71 -17.35
CA VAL A 153 6.82 -14.31 -17.36
C VAL A 153 7.60 -14.00 -16.08
N GLU A 154 6.91 -13.66 -15.00
CA GLU A 154 7.51 -13.29 -13.72
C GLU A 154 8.36 -14.42 -13.15
N ASN A 155 9.54 -14.05 -12.61
CA ASN A 155 10.49 -14.99 -11.98
C ASN A 155 11.19 -14.31 -10.78
N PRO A 156 10.46 -14.05 -9.68
CA PRO A 156 11.00 -13.31 -8.54
C PRO A 156 12.15 -14.08 -7.85
N GLU A 157 13.22 -13.35 -7.50
CA GLU A 157 14.45 -13.92 -6.93
C GLU A 157 14.64 -13.66 -5.43
N ASN A 158 13.72 -12.94 -4.81
CA ASN A 158 13.78 -12.63 -3.37
C ASN A 158 12.37 -12.60 -2.77
N PRO A 159 12.24 -12.66 -1.43
CA PRO A 159 10.93 -12.68 -0.76
C PRO A 159 10.06 -11.47 -1.09
N TYR A 160 10.65 -10.28 -1.22
CA TYR A 160 9.92 -9.07 -1.61
C TYR A 160 9.31 -9.19 -3.01
N GLY A 161 10.12 -9.54 -4.01
CA GLY A 161 9.66 -9.75 -5.38
C GLY A 161 8.55 -10.79 -5.45
N PHE A 162 8.73 -11.92 -4.75
CA PHE A 162 7.72 -12.97 -4.66
C PHE A 162 6.42 -12.48 -3.99
N SER A 163 6.52 -11.68 -2.93
CA SER A 163 5.34 -11.13 -2.28
C SER A 163 4.53 -10.22 -3.21
N LYS A 164 5.20 -9.39 -4.02
CA LYS A 164 4.54 -8.52 -5.00
C LYS A 164 3.91 -9.33 -6.15
N TYR A 165 4.60 -10.36 -6.63
CA TYR A 165 4.01 -11.31 -7.57
C TYR A 165 2.73 -11.96 -7.01
N MET A 166 2.74 -12.39 -5.74
CA MET A 166 1.54 -12.96 -5.10
C MET A 166 0.41 -11.94 -4.98
N MET A 167 0.70 -10.67 -4.68
CA MET A 167 -0.31 -9.61 -4.67
C MET A 167 -0.94 -9.44 -6.05
N ASP A 168 -0.14 -9.45 -7.12
CA ASP A 168 -0.65 -9.36 -8.50
C ASP A 168 -1.57 -10.54 -8.84
N GLN A 169 -1.18 -11.77 -8.46
CA GLN A 169 -2.01 -12.97 -8.66
C GLN A 169 -3.33 -12.91 -7.86
N ILE A 170 -3.30 -12.38 -6.64
CA ILE A 170 -4.47 -12.20 -5.79
C ILE A 170 -5.41 -11.14 -6.42
N ALA A 171 -4.87 -9.98 -6.78
CA ALA A 171 -5.65 -8.91 -7.41
C ALA A 171 -6.31 -9.37 -8.71
N TYR A 172 -5.58 -10.11 -9.55
CA TYR A 172 -6.12 -10.65 -10.79
C TYR A 172 -7.27 -11.64 -10.56
N ARG A 173 -7.16 -12.54 -9.60
CA ARG A 173 -8.26 -13.46 -9.24
C ARG A 173 -9.46 -12.70 -8.68
N TYR A 174 -9.19 -11.74 -7.78
CA TYR A 174 -10.23 -10.94 -7.15
C TYR A 174 -11.04 -10.12 -8.17
N SER A 175 -10.37 -9.55 -9.18
CA SER A 175 -11.02 -8.77 -10.25
C SER A 175 -11.88 -9.62 -11.21
N LYS A 176 -11.68 -10.94 -11.23
CA LYS A 176 -12.52 -11.86 -12.04
C LYS A 176 -13.76 -12.36 -11.31
N GLU A 177 -13.72 -12.35 -9.99
CA GLU A 177 -14.80 -12.87 -9.14
C GLU A 177 -15.76 -11.76 -8.67
N ASN A 178 -15.41 -10.52 -8.89
CA ASN A 178 -16.13 -9.31 -8.48
C ASN A 178 -16.13 -8.28 -9.59
#